data_b62168691415ad7f6ffe34448691139a
#
_entry.id   b62168691415ad7f6ffe34448691139a
#
_cell.length_a   1.000
_cell.length_b   1.000
_cell.length_c   1.000
_cell.angle_alpha   90.00
_cell.angle_beta   90.00
_cell.angle_gamma   90.00
#
_symmetry.space_group_name_H-M   'P 1'
#
loop_
_entity.id
_entity.type
_entity.pdbx_description
1 polymer ?
#
loop_
_entity_poly.entity_id
_entity_poly.type
_entity_poly.pdbx_seq_one_letter_code
_entity_poly.pdbx_strand_id
1 'polypeptide(L)'
;MKLRTDASTILLGGAIAGALDLLFATTFAGFNGVAPTRVLQTIASGLLGNAAFAGGAGIAILGLLLHFAITCVLAGLFLLVARRAPLLGRWPVWSGIVFGIGVFLVMRLVVRPLSAYPRPVTFRPLATVLDLLSHMLLVGVPISLVARKRLGA
;
A
#
# COMPACT_ATOMS: atom_id res chain seq x y z
N MET A 1 1.67 13.99 24.43
CA MET A 1 2.76 14.15 23.44
C MET A 1 3.01 12.93 22.58
N LYS A 2 2.99 11.69 23.11
CA LYS A 2 3.17 10.45 22.32
C LYS A 2 2.17 10.27 21.17
N LEU A 3 0.89 10.53 21.36
CA LEU A 3 -0.16 10.34 20.34
C LEU A 3 0.02 11.23 19.09
N ARG A 4 0.43 12.50 19.26
CA ARG A 4 0.67 13.41 18.11
C ARG A 4 1.87 12.96 17.26
N THR A 5 2.88 12.40 17.91
CA THR A 5 4.08 11.86 17.24
C THR A 5 3.78 10.57 16.49
N ASP A 6 2.86 9.76 16.97
CA ASP A 6 2.44 8.54 16.30
C ASP A 6 1.63 8.83 15.03
N ALA A 7 0.65 9.74 15.14
CA ALA A 7 -0.15 10.17 14.00
C ALA A 7 0.75 10.73 12.89
N SER A 8 1.73 11.59 13.23
CA SER A 8 2.65 12.13 12.23
C SER A 8 3.53 11.05 11.57
N THR A 9 3.95 10.03 12.32
CA THR A 9 4.72 8.90 11.78
C THR A 9 3.87 8.04 10.83
N ILE A 10 2.63 7.77 11.22
CA ILE A 10 1.67 7.02 10.39
C ILE A 10 1.38 7.78 9.09
N LEU A 11 1.06 9.07 9.20
CA LEU A 11 0.76 9.89 8.03
C LEU A 11 1.98 10.02 7.11
N LEU A 12 3.18 10.26 7.66
CA LEU A 12 4.39 10.40 6.85
C LEU A 12 4.76 9.07 6.19
N GLY A 13 4.77 7.98 6.95
CA GLY A 13 5.07 6.65 6.41
C GLY A 13 4.06 6.20 5.37
N GLY A 14 2.77 6.40 5.64
CA GLY A 14 1.69 6.09 4.71
C GLY A 14 1.73 6.96 3.45
N ALA A 15 2.00 8.27 3.59
CA ALA A 15 2.09 9.18 2.45
C ALA A 15 3.28 8.85 1.54
N ILE A 16 4.47 8.60 2.10
CA ILE A 16 5.66 8.24 1.31
C ILE A 16 5.44 6.90 0.60
N ALA A 17 5.01 5.88 1.34
CA ALA A 17 4.76 4.56 0.78
C ALA A 17 3.66 4.60 -0.29
N GLY A 18 2.55 5.29 0.01
CA GLY A 18 1.45 5.44 -0.94
C GLY A 18 1.84 6.18 -2.21
N ALA A 19 2.64 7.25 -2.11
CA ALA A 19 3.12 7.98 -3.28
C ALA A 19 4.05 7.14 -4.16
N LEU A 20 5.00 6.42 -3.56
CA LEU A 20 5.93 5.56 -4.28
C LEU A 20 5.23 4.39 -4.97
N ASP A 21 4.33 3.72 -4.25
CA ASP A 21 3.59 2.58 -4.79
C ASP A 21 2.61 3.01 -5.89
N LEU A 22 1.90 4.14 -5.70
CA LEU A 22 1.01 4.67 -6.72
C LEU A 22 1.76 5.13 -7.98
N LEU A 23 2.93 5.75 -7.82
CA LEU A 23 3.79 6.13 -8.93
C LEU A 23 4.21 4.88 -9.73
N PHE A 24 4.65 3.84 -9.04
CA PHE A 24 4.97 2.57 -9.68
C PHE A 24 3.75 1.97 -10.39
N ALA A 25 2.61 1.86 -9.70
CA ALA A 25 1.40 1.25 -10.23
C ALA A 25 0.89 1.98 -11.49
N THR A 26 0.87 3.33 -11.48
CA THR A 26 0.44 4.13 -12.64
C THR A 26 1.43 4.08 -13.79
N THR A 27 2.74 4.07 -13.50
CA THR A 27 3.79 3.95 -14.53
C THR A 27 3.73 2.57 -15.19
N PHE A 28 3.68 1.50 -14.39
CA PHE A 28 3.58 0.14 -14.91
C PHE A 28 2.29 -0.08 -15.72
N ALA A 29 1.17 0.45 -15.25
CA ALA A 29 -0.10 0.42 -15.97
C ALA A 29 -0.03 1.19 -17.30
N GLY A 30 0.66 2.34 -17.30
CA GLY A 30 0.88 3.17 -18.49
C GLY A 30 1.63 2.43 -19.59
N PHE A 31 2.67 1.64 -19.25
CA PHE A 31 3.36 0.77 -20.22
C PHE A 31 2.45 -0.30 -20.82
N ASN A 32 1.34 -0.62 -20.17
CA ASN A 32 0.31 -1.54 -20.68
C ASN A 32 -0.90 -0.80 -21.28
N GLY A 33 -0.78 0.50 -21.60
CA GLY A 33 -1.85 1.30 -22.21
C GLY A 33 -3.00 1.66 -21.26
N VAL A 34 -2.82 1.55 -19.94
CA VAL A 34 -3.86 1.85 -18.95
C VAL A 34 -3.65 3.24 -18.37
N ALA A 35 -4.66 4.11 -18.52
CA ALA A 35 -4.60 5.48 -17.99
C ALA A 35 -4.53 5.50 -16.44
N PRO A 36 -3.84 6.50 -15.83
CA PRO A 36 -3.75 6.65 -14.38
C PRO A 36 -5.12 6.71 -13.69
N THR A 37 -6.10 7.39 -14.29
CA THR A 37 -7.47 7.44 -13.80
C THR A 37 -8.09 6.05 -13.67
N ARG A 38 -7.78 5.15 -14.60
CA ARG A 38 -8.26 3.76 -14.57
C ARG A 38 -7.62 2.95 -13.45
N VAL A 39 -6.36 3.22 -13.12
CA VAL A 39 -5.69 2.62 -11.95
C VAL A 39 -6.41 3.02 -10.67
N LEU A 40 -6.70 4.32 -10.51
CA LEU A 40 -7.43 4.83 -9.34
C LEU A 40 -8.86 4.27 -9.24
N GLN A 41 -9.59 4.20 -10.37
CA GLN A 41 -10.89 3.55 -10.42
C GLN A 41 -10.80 2.05 -10.05
N THR A 42 -9.70 1.39 -10.41
CA THR A 42 -9.46 -0.01 -10.00
C THR A 42 -9.32 -0.14 -8.49
N ILE A 43 -8.70 0.81 -7.81
CA ILE A 43 -8.66 0.83 -6.34
C ILE A 43 -10.06 1.06 -5.76
N ALA A 44 -10.80 2.04 -6.29
CA ALA A 44 -12.18 2.31 -5.88
C ALA A 44 -13.13 1.13 -6.11
N SER A 45 -12.84 0.28 -7.11
CA SER A 45 -13.66 -0.90 -7.41
C SER A 45 -13.64 -1.95 -6.29
N GLY A 46 -12.68 -1.90 -5.38
CA GLY A 46 -12.70 -2.68 -4.16
C GLY A 46 -13.91 -2.41 -3.25
N LEU A 47 -14.49 -1.21 -3.34
CA LEU A 47 -15.73 -0.85 -2.65
C LEU A 47 -16.96 -0.88 -3.58
N LEU A 48 -16.81 -0.39 -4.80
CA LEU A 48 -17.93 -0.09 -5.70
C LEU A 48 -18.15 -1.15 -6.80
N GLY A 49 -17.32 -2.17 -6.86
CA GLY A 49 -17.39 -3.17 -7.92
C GLY A 49 -17.25 -2.56 -9.31
N ASN A 50 -18.03 -3.08 -10.26
CA ASN A 50 -18.02 -2.59 -11.65
C ASN A 50 -18.45 -1.13 -11.80
N ALA A 51 -19.27 -0.60 -10.92
CA ALA A 51 -19.74 0.80 -10.96
C ALA A 51 -18.60 1.82 -10.89
N ALA A 52 -17.45 1.45 -10.27
CA ALA A 52 -16.28 2.31 -10.20
C ALA A 52 -15.78 2.77 -11.57
N PHE A 53 -15.97 1.97 -12.60
CA PHE A 53 -15.43 2.21 -13.92
C PHE A 53 -16.28 3.17 -14.79
N ALA A 54 -17.49 3.49 -14.34
CA ALA A 54 -18.39 4.45 -14.99
C ALA A 54 -18.34 5.86 -14.36
N GLY A 55 -17.70 6.04 -13.20
CA GLY A 55 -17.84 7.24 -12.37
C GLY A 55 -16.85 8.37 -12.65
N GLY A 56 -16.06 8.35 -13.71
CA GLY A 56 -15.19 9.45 -14.12
C GLY A 56 -14.14 9.86 -13.07
N ALA A 57 -13.82 11.17 -13.04
CA ALA A 57 -12.79 11.74 -12.15
C ALA A 57 -13.15 11.65 -10.67
N GLY A 58 -14.42 11.78 -10.30
CA GLY A 58 -14.86 11.69 -8.90
C GLY A 58 -14.54 10.34 -8.26
N ILE A 59 -14.74 9.25 -9.00
CA ILE A 59 -14.39 7.91 -8.53
C ILE A 59 -12.87 7.70 -8.51
N ALA A 60 -12.12 8.31 -9.42
CA ALA A 60 -10.67 8.29 -9.35
C ALA A 60 -10.15 8.98 -8.09
N ILE A 61 -10.73 10.13 -7.70
CA ILE A 61 -10.40 10.79 -6.43
C ILE A 61 -10.71 9.89 -5.23
N LEU A 62 -11.88 9.22 -5.22
CA LEU A 62 -12.19 8.24 -4.19
C LEU A 62 -11.12 7.14 -4.12
N GLY A 63 -10.70 6.60 -5.26
CA GLY A 63 -9.63 5.61 -5.33
C GLY A 63 -8.30 6.11 -4.77
N LEU A 64 -7.95 7.36 -5.05
CA LEU A 64 -6.77 8.02 -4.49
C LEU A 64 -6.84 8.12 -2.97
N LEU A 65 -7.97 8.58 -2.43
CA LEU A 65 -8.19 8.68 -0.98
C LEU A 65 -8.11 7.30 -0.30
N LEU A 66 -8.74 6.29 -0.89
CA LEU A 66 -8.68 4.91 -0.38
C LEU A 66 -7.26 4.37 -0.39
N HIS A 67 -6.49 4.63 -1.45
CA HIS A 67 -5.10 4.20 -1.53
C HIS A 67 -4.26 4.75 -0.37
N PHE A 68 -4.31 6.06 -0.13
CA PHE A 68 -3.59 6.68 0.98
C PHE A 68 -4.15 6.26 2.34
N ALA A 69 -5.45 6.05 2.48
CA ALA A 69 -6.02 5.52 3.71
C ALA A 69 -5.47 4.12 4.02
N ILE A 70 -5.42 3.23 3.02
CA ILE A 70 -4.87 1.87 3.16
C ILE A 70 -3.38 1.95 3.57
N THR A 71 -2.57 2.76 2.91
CA THR A 71 -1.13 2.87 3.24
C THR A 71 -0.90 3.46 4.63
N CYS A 72 -1.75 4.39 5.10
CA CYS A 72 -1.72 4.88 6.48
C CYS A 72 -2.10 3.77 7.48
N VAL A 73 -3.11 2.95 7.19
CA VAL A 73 -3.46 1.79 8.03
C VAL A 73 -2.29 0.82 8.11
N LEU A 74 -1.63 0.52 6.98
CA LEU A 74 -0.45 -0.34 6.96
C LEU A 74 0.71 0.24 7.78
N ALA A 75 0.96 1.55 7.70
CA ALA A 75 1.96 2.23 8.52
C ALA A 75 1.63 2.15 10.02
N GLY A 76 0.35 2.29 10.37
CA GLY A 76 -0.14 2.13 11.74
C GLY A 76 0.04 0.71 12.27
N LEU A 77 -0.30 -0.29 11.46
CA LEU A 77 -0.11 -1.71 11.80
C LEU A 77 1.37 -2.04 12.01
N PHE A 78 2.24 -1.59 11.10
CA PHE A 78 3.69 -1.78 11.26
C PHE A 78 4.19 -1.15 12.56
N LEU A 79 3.82 0.09 12.84
CA LEU A 79 4.25 0.79 14.07
C LEU A 79 3.75 0.07 15.33
N LEU A 80 2.52 -0.44 15.32
CA LEU A 80 1.95 -1.21 16.43
C LEU A 80 2.76 -2.49 16.70
N VAL A 81 3.08 -3.25 15.65
CA VAL A 81 3.86 -4.50 15.77
C VAL A 81 5.30 -4.19 16.18
N ALA A 82 5.93 -3.18 15.58
CA ALA A 82 7.32 -2.82 15.86
C ALA A 82 7.53 -2.34 17.32
N ARG A 83 6.49 -1.78 17.95
CA ARG A 83 6.52 -1.45 19.39
C ARG A 83 6.55 -2.66 20.29
N ARG A 84 5.97 -3.76 19.88
CA ARG A 84 5.98 -5.02 20.62
C ARG A 84 7.23 -5.86 20.34
N ALA A 85 7.91 -5.61 19.20
CA ALA A 85 9.08 -6.31 18.74
C ALA A 85 10.22 -5.33 18.39
N PRO A 86 10.99 -4.84 19.39
CA PRO A 86 12.05 -3.84 19.18
C PRO A 86 13.11 -4.26 18.16
N LEU A 87 13.30 -5.57 17.94
CA LEU A 87 14.20 -6.11 16.92
C LEU A 87 13.89 -5.59 15.51
N LEU A 88 12.61 -5.30 15.21
CA LEU A 88 12.21 -4.75 13.92
C LEU A 88 12.80 -3.35 13.65
N GLY A 89 13.05 -2.57 14.70
CA GLY A 89 13.71 -1.27 14.58
C GLY A 89 15.22 -1.38 14.31
N ARG A 90 15.88 -2.47 14.73
CA ARG A 90 17.32 -2.69 14.51
C ARG A 90 17.67 -2.98 13.04
N TRP A 91 16.78 -3.66 12.33
CA TRP A 91 16.96 -4.09 10.94
C TRP A 91 15.83 -3.58 10.05
N PRO A 92 15.66 -2.25 9.90
CA PRO A 92 14.47 -1.66 9.29
C PRO A 92 14.28 -2.10 7.84
N VAL A 93 15.35 -2.26 7.06
CA VAL A 93 15.23 -2.69 5.66
C VAL A 93 14.67 -4.11 5.58
N TRP A 94 15.23 -5.06 6.35
CA TRP A 94 14.74 -6.44 6.38
C TRP A 94 13.33 -6.55 6.95
N SER A 95 13.05 -5.80 8.01
CA SER A 95 11.70 -5.73 8.59
C SER A 95 10.68 -5.18 7.58
N GLY A 96 11.08 -4.16 6.82
CA GLY A 96 10.26 -3.62 5.74
C GLY A 96 10.02 -4.61 4.61
N ILE A 97 11.05 -5.35 4.19
CA ILE A 97 10.93 -6.39 3.17
C ILE A 97 9.92 -7.47 3.62
N VAL A 98 10.10 -8.01 4.82
CA VAL A 98 9.20 -9.05 5.37
C VAL A 98 7.77 -8.52 5.52
N PHE A 99 7.62 -7.29 6.01
CA PHE A 99 6.32 -6.64 6.11
C PHE A 99 5.68 -6.46 4.74
N GLY A 100 6.44 -6.00 3.74
CA GLY A 100 5.95 -5.84 2.36
C GLY A 100 5.49 -7.14 1.72
N ILE A 101 6.19 -8.25 1.97
CA ILE A 101 5.73 -9.59 1.56
C ILE A 101 4.38 -9.91 2.20
N GLY A 102 4.25 -9.68 3.52
CA GLY A 102 2.99 -9.88 4.24
C GLY A 102 1.86 -9.02 3.67
N VAL A 103 2.12 -7.75 3.40
CA VAL A 103 1.16 -6.83 2.75
C VAL A 103 0.71 -7.37 1.39
N PHE A 104 1.67 -7.74 0.53
CA PHE A 104 1.36 -8.31 -0.79
C PHE A 104 0.45 -9.54 -0.68
N LEU A 105 0.78 -10.47 0.20
CA LEU A 105 -0.02 -11.69 0.38
C LEU A 105 -1.43 -11.37 0.89
N VAL A 106 -1.54 -10.52 1.91
CA VAL A 106 -2.85 -10.13 2.47
C VAL A 106 -3.69 -9.37 1.44
N MET A 107 -3.10 -8.41 0.72
CA MET A 107 -3.83 -7.66 -0.30
C MET A 107 -4.30 -8.56 -1.43
N ARG A 108 -3.48 -9.51 -1.85
CA ARG A 108 -3.77 -10.36 -3.01
C ARG A 108 -4.67 -11.54 -2.69
N LEU A 109 -4.47 -12.17 -1.54
CA LEU A 109 -5.16 -13.42 -1.19
C LEU A 109 -6.36 -13.21 -0.25
N VAL A 110 -6.43 -12.06 0.43
CA VAL A 110 -7.49 -11.77 1.40
C VAL A 110 -8.29 -10.56 0.97
N VAL A 111 -7.66 -9.38 0.86
CA VAL A 111 -8.40 -8.14 0.61
C VAL A 111 -9.09 -8.14 -0.75
N ARG A 112 -8.38 -8.46 -1.82
CA ARG A 112 -8.98 -8.47 -3.18
C ARG A 112 -10.11 -9.47 -3.33
N PRO A 113 -10.00 -10.75 -2.90
CA PRO A 113 -11.09 -11.71 -3.00
C PRO A 113 -12.30 -11.38 -2.13
N LEU A 114 -12.10 -10.74 -0.96
CA LEU A 114 -13.17 -10.36 -0.04
C LEU A 114 -13.80 -9.00 -0.34
N SER A 115 -13.17 -8.21 -1.23
CA SER A 115 -13.69 -6.91 -1.65
C SER A 115 -14.71 -7.06 -2.78
N ALA A 116 -15.36 -5.95 -3.14
CA ALA A 116 -16.23 -5.90 -4.31
C ALA A 116 -15.46 -5.89 -5.66
N TYR A 117 -14.14 -6.11 -5.65
CA TYR A 117 -13.31 -6.10 -6.85
C TYR A 117 -13.82 -7.11 -7.89
N PRO A 118 -14.20 -6.69 -9.12
CA PRO A 118 -15.01 -7.49 -10.00
C PRO A 118 -14.24 -8.49 -10.87
N ARG A 119 -12.93 -8.63 -10.67
CA ARG A 119 -12.10 -9.51 -11.50
C ARG A 119 -11.42 -10.57 -10.64
N PRO A 120 -11.25 -11.78 -11.16
CA PRO A 120 -10.52 -12.84 -10.46
C PRO A 120 -9.06 -12.42 -10.23
N VAL A 121 -8.49 -12.90 -9.14
CA VAL A 121 -7.06 -12.74 -8.87
C VAL A 121 -6.28 -13.63 -9.84
N THR A 122 -5.44 -13.02 -10.66
CA THR A 122 -4.60 -13.73 -11.63
C THR A 122 -3.12 -13.59 -11.27
N PHE A 123 -2.34 -14.61 -11.55
CA PHE A 123 -0.90 -14.64 -11.31
C PHE A 123 -0.17 -14.62 -12.66
N ARG A 124 -0.01 -13.43 -13.23
CA ARG A 124 0.88 -13.23 -14.39
C ARG A 124 2.31 -13.09 -13.87
N PRO A 125 3.27 -13.94 -14.24
CA PRO A 125 4.58 -14.04 -13.58
C PRO A 125 5.28 -12.68 -13.43
N LEU A 126 5.51 -11.96 -14.52
CA LEU A 126 6.20 -10.66 -14.48
C LEU A 126 5.44 -9.63 -13.60
N ALA A 127 4.14 -9.45 -13.84
CA ALA A 127 3.36 -8.50 -13.07
C ALA A 127 3.29 -8.87 -11.58
N THR A 128 3.23 -10.16 -11.27
CA THR A 128 3.20 -10.65 -9.88
C THR A 128 4.53 -10.40 -9.16
N VAL A 129 5.66 -10.65 -9.84
CA VAL A 129 6.99 -10.38 -9.26
C VAL A 129 7.20 -8.87 -9.05
N LEU A 130 6.85 -8.04 -10.03
CA LEU A 130 6.97 -6.59 -9.92
C LEU A 130 6.06 -6.02 -8.83
N ASP A 131 4.84 -6.52 -8.70
CA ASP A 131 3.89 -6.17 -7.64
C ASP A 131 4.43 -6.57 -6.24
N LEU A 132 5.02 -7.76 -6.11
CA LEU A 132 5.70 -8.18 -4.88
C LEU A 132 6.89 -7.25 -4.55
N LEU A 133 7.74 -6.95 -5.53
CA LEU A 133 8.89 -6.07 -5.32
C LEU A 133 8.46 -4.65 -4.95
N SER A 134 7.38 -4.11 -5.53
CA SER A 134 6.86 -2.80 -5.15
C SER A 134 6.40 -2.80 -3.70
N HIS A 135 5.67 -3.81 -3.26
CA HIS A 135 5.24 -3.92 -1.86
C HIS A 135 6.40 -4.05 -0.89
N MET A 136 7.45 -4.79 -1.26
CA MET A 136 8.66 -4.91 -0.44
C MET A 136 9.42 -3.58 -0.33
N LEU A 137 9.73 -2.96 -1.48
CA LEU A 137 10.68 -1.86 -1.58
C LEU A 137 10.02 -0.48 -1.47
N LEU A 138 8.81 -0.32 -1.99
CA LEU A 138 8.13 0.96 -2.07
C LEU A 138 7.05 1.15 -0.98
N VAL A 139 6.57 0.05 -0.39
CA VAL A 139 5.64 0.10 0.74
C VAL A 139 6.34 -0.26 2.05
N GLY A 140 6.85 -1.47 2.18
CA GLY A 140 7.37 -1.99 3.43
C GLY A 140 8.62 -1.26 3.92
N VAL A 141 9.63 -1.09 3.06
CA VAL A 141 10.89 -0.41 3.45
C VAL A 141 10.66 1.05 3.85
N PRO A 142 9.94 1.90 3.11
CA PRO A 142 9.68 3.28 3.54
C PRO A 142 8.93 3.37 4.86
N ILE A 143 7.89 2.55 5.07
CA ILE A 143 7.14 2.50 6.34
C ILE A 143 8.06 2.16 7.50
N SER A 144 8.90 1.14 7.36
CA SER A 144 9.81 0.71 8.43
C SER A 144 10.90 1.73 8.74
N LEU A 145 11.46 2.41 7.72
CA LEU A 145 12.46 3.45 7.89
C LEU A 145 11.89 4.69 8.61
N VAL A 146 10.65 5.07 8.28
CA VAL A 146 9.96 6.17 8.98
C VAL A 146 9.65 5.78 10.42
N ALA A 147 9.17 4.55 10.64
CA ALA A 147 8.88 4.06 11.99
C ALA A 147 10.12 3.94 12.86
N ARG A 148 11.29 3.52 12.32
CA ARG A 148 12.56 3.41 13.06
C ARG A 148 12.92 4.70 13.78
N LYS A 149 12.78 5.86 13.13
CA LYS A 149 13.08 7.17 13.73
C LYS A 149 12.29 7.45 15.01
N ARG A 150 11.19 6.73 15.23
CA ARG A 150 10.33 6.86 16.41
C ARG A 150 10.53 5.79 17.46
N LEU A 151 11.12 4.67 17.07
CA LEU A 151 11.40 3.57 17.98
C LEU A 151 12.69 3.77 18.77
N GLY A 152 13.48 4.80 18.44
CA GLY A 152 14.74 5.12 19.14
C GLY A 152 15.84 4.08 18.88
N ALA A 153 15.74 3.36 17.75
CA ALA A 153 16.69 2.33 17.36
C ALA A 153 17.67 2.84 16.30
#